data_9d72c69a223a4970281ee1edb83c385e
#
_entry.id   9d72c69a223a4970281ee1edb83c385e
#
_cell.length_a   1.000
_cell.length_b   1.000
_cell.length_c   1.000
_cell.angle_alpha   90.00
_cell.angle_beta   90.00
_cell.angle_gamma   90.00
#
_symmetry.space_group_name_H-M   'P 1'
#
loop_
_entity.id
_entity.type
_entity.pdbx_description
1 polymer ?
#
loop_
_entity_poly.entity_id
_entity_poly.type
_entity_poly.pdbx_seq_one_letter_code
_entity_poly.pdbx_strand_id
1 'polypeptide(L)'
;MNNLLLIGNGKFGKNYVNTLDNFSNVKLTIATKENWKNLIDNKPDGVLVCTQPDSHIEIASYALEKDIPTMIEKPLALSLKECDVLQKYKAPILVNHIHLFANGYQTIKKEVTSFTYIESVGTGNNPNRTYSRLWDYGPHDVAMILDLAQEYPSDIQCSELNDKFTIKMKFNDFETVTNIGFSKIRQRYLNVNDTHMYNGENETPLTTALNVFIDAINGKSDYRLGTNLSFNIMRVLDKCQEILDNSEKPQ
;
A
#
# COMPACT_ATOMS: atom_id res chain seq x y z
N MET A 1 16.71 -18.78 10.86
CA MET A 1 15.24 -18.91 10.81
C MET A 1 14.69 -17.61 11.38
N ASN A 2 13.86 -16.87 10.63
CA ASN A 2 13.33 -15.59 11.09
C ASN A 2 12.02 -15.83 11.87
N ASN A 3 11.90 -15.21 13.05
CA ASN A 3 10.69 -15.23 13.86
C ASN A 3 9.84 -14.01 13.52
N LEU A 4 8.74 -14.22 12.80
CA LEU A 4 7.82 -13.16 12.42
C LEU A 4 6.60 -13.14 13.33
N LEU A 5 6.15 -11.93 13.68
CA LEU A 5 4.93 -11.71 14.44
C LEU A 5 3.86 -11.07 13.55
N LEU A 6 2.77 -11.77 13.30
CA LEU A 6 1.61 -11.25 12.58
C LEU A 6 0.58 -10.68 13.58
N ILE A 7 0.21 -9.43 13.41
CA ILE A 7 -0.82 -8.74 14.19
C ILE A 7 -1.97 -8.40 13.24
N GLY A 8 -3.12 -9.04 13.50
CA GLY A 8 -4.29 -8.94 12.62
C GLY A 8 -4.50 -10.18 11.75
N ASN A 9 -5.22 -11.17 12.28
CA ASN A 9 -5.58 -12.42 11.57
C ASN A 9 -7.00 -12.39 10.99
N GLY A 10 -7.37 -11.25 10.35
CA GLY A 10 -8.61 -11.11 9.60
C GLY A 10 -8.56 -11.79 8.24
N LYS A 11 -9.51 -11.43 7.35
CA LYS A 11 -9.57 -11.99 5.98
C LYS A 11 -8.24 -11.87 5.24
N PHE A 12 -7.57 -10.73 5.33
CA PHE A 12 -6.30 -10.51 4.63
C PHE A 12 -5.12 -11.13 5.38
N GLY A 13 -5.10 -11.11 6.72
CA GLY A 13 -4.08 -11.77 7.53
C GLY A 13 -3.96 -13.27 7.27
N LYS A 14 -5.08 -13.95 6.94
CA LYS A 14 -5.06 -15.35 6.51
C LYS A 14 -4.24 -15.57 5.24
N ASN A 15 -4.17 -14.58 4.32
CA ASN A 15 -3.31 -14.68 3.14
C ASN A 15 -1.84 -14.69 3.54
N TYR A 16 -1.45 -13.90 4.56
CA TYR A 16 -0.09 -13.94 5.10
C TYR A 16 0.24 -15.31 5.70
N VAL A 17 -0.65 -15.87 6.51
CA VAL A 17 -0.48 -17.21 7.09
C VAL A 17 -0.27 -18.22 5.98
N ASN A 18 -1.21 -18.33 5.04
CA ASN A 18 -1.15 -19.29 3.94
C ASN A 18 0.09 -19.13 3.05
N THR A 19 0.56 -17.90 2.85
CA THR A 19 1.75 -17.63 2.05
C THR A 19 3.00 -18.03 2.83
N LEU A 20 3.10 -17.68 4.11
CA LEU A 20 4.26 -17.96 4.96
C LEU A 20 4.40 -19.45 5.30
N ASP A 21 3.33 -20.23 5.26
CA ASP A 21 3.39 -21.70 5.42
C ASP A 21 4.32 -22.39 4.39
N ASN A 22 4.59 -21.72 3.27
CA ASN A 22 5.53 -22.21 2.25
C ASN A 22 6.99 -21.75 2.46
N PHE A 23 7.27 -20.99 3.54
CA PHE A 23 8.60 -20.48 3.84
C PHE A 23 9.30 -21.34 4.89
N SER A 24 10.22 -22.20 4.49
CA SER A 24 10.95 -23.12 5.39
C SER A 24 11.87 -22.41 6.41
N ASN A 25 12.20 -21.13 6.16
CA ASN A 25 13.11 -20.32 6.98
C ASN A 25 12.38 -19.34 7.90
N VAL A 26 11.06 -19.44 8.04
CA VAL A 26 10.23 -18.54 8.86
C VAL A 26 9.50 -19.36 9.94
N LYS A 27 9.45 -18.78 11.16
CA LYS A 27 8.55 -19.19 12.22
C LYS A 27 7.56 -18.07 12.45
N LEU A 28 6.26 -18.33 12.23
CA LEU A 28 5.19 -17.37 12.40
C LEU A 28 4.53 -17.49 13.75
N THR A 29 4.41 -16.36 14.47
CA THR A 29 3.57 -16.20 15.66
C THR A 29 2.41 -15.27 15.32
N ILE A 30 1.19 -15.59 15.73
CA ILE A 30 0.00 -14.76 15.49
C ILE A 30 -0.42 -14.14 16.82
N ALA A 31 -0.53 -12.80 16.84
CA ALA A 31 -0.96 -12.06 18.01
C ALA A 31 -2.48 -11.90 18.05
N THR A 32 -3.00 -11.78 19.28
CA THR A 32 -4.36 -11.30 19.57
C THR A 32 -4.36 -9.81 19.90
N LYS A 33 -5.54 -9.21 20.10
CA LYS A 33 -5.67 -7.82 20.53
C LYS A 33 -5.05 -7.57 21.90
N GLU A 34 -5.03 -8.58 22.76
CA GLU A 34 -4.64 -8.47 24.16
C GLU A 34 -3.13 -8.67 24.36
N ASN A 35 -2.46 -9.41 23.48
CA ASN A 35 -1.09 -9.87 23.74
C ASN A 35 -0.03 -9.31 22.78
N TRP A 36 -0.38 -8.53 21.77
CA TRP A 36 0.56 -8.10 20.75
C TRP A 36 1.73 -7.26 21.29
N LYS A 37 1.50 -6.41 22.32
CA LYS A 37 2.59 -5.64 22.98
C LYS A 37 3.61 -6.57 23.63
N ASN A 38 3.12 -7.53 24.43
CA ASN A 38 4.00 -8.51 25.07
C ASN A 38 4.78 -9.34 24.05
N LEU A 39 4.16 -9.69 22.92
CA LEU A 39 4.84 -10.45 21.87
C LEU A 39 5.89 -9.61 21.12
N ILE A 40 5.67 -8.30 20.92
CA ILE A 40 6.69 -7.38 20.43
C ILE A 40 7.83 -7.23 21.45
N ASP A 41 7.54 -7.19 22.74
CA ASP A 41 8.54 -7.10 23.81
C ASP A 41 9.47 -8.33 23.85
N ASN A 42 9.02 -9.48 23.33
CA ASN A 42 9.85 -10.67 23.12
C ASN A 42 10.80 -10.58 21.92
N LYS A 43 10.86 -9.42 21.24
CA LYS A 43 11.77 -9.08 20.16
C LYS A 43 11.73 -10.09 19.00
N PRO A 44 10.61 -10.21 18.26
CA PRO A 44 10.61 -10.94 17.01
C PRO A 44 11.58 -10.27 16.01
N ASP A 45 12.03 -11.01 15.02
CA ASP A 45 12.92 -10.48 13.97
C ASP A 45 12.20 -9.51 13.04
N GLY A 46 10.87 -9.59 12.95
CA GLY A 46 10.03 -8.67 12.18
C GLY A 46 8.56 -8.73 12.58
N VAL A 47 7.87 -7.61 12.38
CA VAL A 47 6.42 -7.46 12.66
C VAL A 47 5.65 -7.22 11.37
N LEU A 48 4.54 -7.95 11.22
CA LEU A 48 3.58 -7.82 10.11
C LEU A 48 2.28 -7.22 10.67
N VAL A 49 1.98 -5.97 10.31
CA VAL A 49 0.78 -5.26 10.77
C VAL A 49 -0.31 -5.38 9.70
N CYS A 50 -1.34 -6.17 9.99
CA CYS A 50 -2.43 -6.51 9.09
C CYS A 50 -3.81 -6.28 9.74
N THR A 51 -3.91 -5.28 10.59
CA THR A 51 -5.11 -4.86 11.31
C THR A 51 -5.99 -3.93 10.46
N GLN A 52 -6.92 -3.21 11.09
CA GLN A 52 -7.59 -2.08 10.45
C GLN A 52 -6.65 -0.85 10.44
N PRO A 53 -6.80 0.07 9.47
CA PRO A 53 -5.88 1.20 9.31
C PRO A 53 -5.75 2.12 10.53
N ASP A 54 -6.79 2.26 11.32
CA ASP A 54 -6.83 3.07 12.55
C ASP A 54 -5.83 2.63 13.63
N SER A 55 -5.36 1.39 13.57
CA SER A 55 -4.37 0.84 14.50
C SER A 55 -2.98 0.64 13.91
N HIS A 56 -2.79 0.89 12.60
CA HIS A 56 -1.51 0.64 11.93
C HIS A 56 -0.37 1.44 12.55
N ILE A 57 -0.59 2.72 12.76
CA ILE A 57 0.46 3.64 13.26
C ILE A 57 0.83 3.32 14.71
N GLU A 58 -0.14 3.04 15.58
CA GLU A 58 0.15 2.65 16.98
C GLU A 58 1.03 1.40 17.03
N ILE A 59 0.61 0.35 16.32
CA ILE A 59 1.29 -0.95 16.37
C ILE A 59 2.68 -0.84 15.73
N ALA A 60 2.77 -0.20 14.56
CA ALA A 60 4.04 -0.02 13.85
C ALA A 60 5.03 0.80 14.69
N SER A 61 4.59 1.92 15.27
CA SER A 61 5.42 2.76 16.12
C SER A 61 5.96 1.98 17.32
N TYR A 62 5.14 1.17 17.98
CA TYR A 62 5.57 0.36 19.11
C TYR A 62 6.67 -0.66 18.76
N ALA A 63 6.60 -1.26 17.59
CA ALA A 63 7.64 -2.16 17.09
C ALA A 63 8.91 -1.41 16.69
N LEU A 64 8.75 -0.31 15.95
CA LEU A 64 9.85 0.52 15.43
C LEU A 64 10.63 1.24 16.55
N GLU A 65 9.99 1.59 17.66
CA GLU A 65 10.65 2.11 18.88
C GLU A 65 11.64 1.11 19.50
N LYS A 66 11.51 -0.16 19.17
CA LYS A 66 12.40 -1.25 19.60
C LYS A 66 13.37 -1.69 18.49
N ASP A 67 13.50 -0.88 17.44
CA ASP A 67 14.30 -1.15 16.24
C ASP A 67 13.91 -2.46 15.52
N ILE A 68 12.64 -2.88 15.59
CA ILE A 68 12.16 -4.08 14.91
C ILE A 68 11.64 -3.71 13.53
N PRO A 69 12.17 -4.30 12.45
CA PRO A 69 11.65 -4.15 11.09
C PRO A 69 10.15 -4.43 11.03
N THR A 70 9.40 -3.56 10.32
CA THR A 70 7.94 -3.63 10.33
C THR A 70 7.36 -3.51 8.93
N MET A 71 6.55 -4.49 8.54
CA MET A 71 5.73 -4.46 7.32
C MET A 71 4.30 -4.07 7.70
N ILE A 72 3.73 -3.09 6.99
CA ILE A 72 2.42 -2.51 7.30
C ILE A 72 1.51 -2.65 6.10
N GLU A 73 0.26 -3.09 6.31
CA GLU A 73 -0.75 -3.12 5.26
C GLU A 73 -1.20 -1.71 4.83
N LYS A 74 -1.67 -1.66 3.59
CA LYS A 74 -2.31 -0.45 3.05
C LYS A 74 -3.80 -0.36 3.49
N PRO A 75 -4.37 0.85 3.57
CA PRO A 75 -3.68 2.14 3.55
C PRO A 75 -2.81 2.27 4.80
N LEU A 76 -1.72 3.04 4.70
CA LEU A 76 -0.80 3.23 5.84
C LEU A 76 -1.53 3.80 7.06
N ALA A 77 -2.41 4.78 6.83
CA ALA A 77 -3.37 5.36 7.77
C ALA A 77 -4.56 5.92 7.00
N LEU A 78 -5.48 6.62 7.67
CA LEU A 78 -6.62 7.30 7.05
C LEU A 78 -6.45 8.82 6.98
N SER A 79 -5.30 9.33 7.41
CA SER A 79 -4.88 10.73 7.26
C SER A 79 -3.36 10.83 7.15
N LEU A 80 -2.89 11.87 6.44
CA LEU A 80 -1.45 12.13 6.30
C LEU A 80 -0.80 12.44 7.66
N LYS A 81 -1.48 13.21 8.50
CA LYS A 81 -0.98 13.65 9.81
C LYS A 81 -0.58 12.49 10.72
N GLU A 82 -1.31 11.37 10.67
CA GLU A 82 -1.00 10.20 11.50
C GLU A 82 0.33 9.54 11.09
N CYS A 83 0.72 9.67 9.82
CA CYS A 83 1.90 9.00 9.27
C CYS A 83 3.22 9.65 9.67
N ASP A 84 3.25 10.95 10.01
CA ASP A 84 4.47 11.73 10.23
C ASP A 84 5.40 11.13 11.29
N VAL A 85 4.83 10.50 12.30
CA VAL A 85 5.59 9.85 13.37
C VAL A 85 6.53 8.75 12.88
N LEU A 86 6.24 8.14 11.74
CA LEU A 86 7.05 7.04 11.19
C LEU A 86 8.38 7.52 10.61
N GLN A 87 8.51 8.80 10.26
CA GLN A 87 9.75 9.36 9.64
C GLN A 87 10.96 9.36 10.58
N LYS A 88 10.74 9.32 11.90
CA LYS A 88 11.83 9.34 12.89
C LYS A 88 12.54 8.00 13.06
N TYR A 89 11.94 6.90 12.62
CA TYR A 89 12.47 5.56 12.85
C TYR A 89 13.48 5.16 11.77
N LYS A 90 14.50 4.39 12.18
CA LYS A 90 15.59 3.91 11.31
C LYS A 90 15.43 2.45 10.90
N ALA A 91 14.69 1.67 11.70
CA ALA A 91 14.40 0.28 11.38
C ALA A 91 13.68 0.18 10.02
N PRO A 92 13.91 -0.87 9.24
CA PRO A 92 13.26 -1.05 7.95
C PRO A 92 11.74 -1.01 8.06
N ILE A 93 11.10 -0.19 7.24
CA ILE A 93 9.65 -0.12 7.07
C ILE A 93 9.32 -0.54 5.65
N LEU A 94 8.36 -1.45 5.50
CA LEU A 94 7.78 -1.81 4.22
C LEU A 94 6.26 -1.59 4.28
N VAL A 95 5.73 -0.67 3.49
CA VAL A 95 4.28 -0.56 3.32
C VAL A 95 3.85 -1.45 2.15
N ASN A 96 2.90 -2.35 2.38
CA ASN A 96 2.51 -3.36 1.41
C ASN A 96 1.64 -2.77 0.27
N HIS A 97 2.25 -1.99 -0.61
CA HIS A 97 1.67 -1.63 -1.90
C HIS A 97 1.82 -2.82 -2.86
N ILE A 98 0.99 -3.82 -2.67
CA ILE A 98 1.15 -5.19 -3.19
C ILE A 98 1.45 -5.26 -4.70
N HIS A 99 0.87 -4.36 -5.52
CA HIS A 99 1.06 -4.36 -6.97
C HIS A 99 2.49 -3.99 -7.40
N LEU A 100 3.26 -3.28 -6.55
CA LEU A 100 4.67 -3.00 -6.80
C LEU A 100 5.56 -4.25 -6.77
N PHE A 101 5.04 -5.36 -6.27
CA PHE A 101 5.73 -6.65 -6.18
C PHE A 101 5.29 -7.64 -7.25
N ALA A 102 4.38 -7.26 -8.13
CA ALA A 102 3.88 -8.08 -9.21
C ALA A 102 4.86 -8.08 -10.40
N ASN A 103 5.12 -9.24 -10.98
CA ASN A 103 6.07 -9.37 -12.10
C ASN A 103 5.63 -8.56 -13.32
N GLY A 104 4.34 -8.58 -13.66
CA GLY A 104 3.81 -7.81 -14.79
C GLY A 104 4.01 -6.31 -14.62
N TYR A 105 3.80 -5.77 -13.41
CA TYR A 105 4.08 -4.38 -13.11
C TYR A 105 5.59 -4.07 -13.20
N GLN A 106 6.45 -4.93 -12.65
CA GLN A 106 7.90 -4.75 -12.71
C GLN A 106 8.45 -4.80 -14.15
N THR A 107 7.81 -5.59 -15.02
CA THR A 107 8.12 -5.61 -16.45
C THR A 107 7.83 -4.25 -17.08
N ILE A 108 6.64 -3.68 -16.87
CA ILE A 108 6.30 -2.33 -17.35
C ILE A 108 7.32 -1.30 -16.85
N LYS A 109 7.61 -1.29 -15.56
CA LYS A 109 8.57 -0.36 -14.96
C LYS A 109 9.96 -0.44 -15.59
N LYS A 110 10.38 -1.63 -15.99
CA LYS A 110 11.68 -1.86 -16.63
C LYS A 110 11.70 -1.43 -18.11
N GLU A 111 10.61 -1.64 -18.82
CA GLU A 111 10.55 -1.48 -20.28
C GLU A 111 10.16 -0.06 -20.70
N VAL A 112 9.31 0.61 -19.91
CA VAL A 112 8.82 1.95 -20.23
C VAL A 112 9.75 3.02 -19.68
N THR A 113 10.34 3.80 -20.57
CA THR A 113 11.31 4.87 -20.23
C THR A 113 10.75 6.28 -20.41
N SER A 114 9.57 6.41 -21.04
CA SER A 114 8.87 7.69 -21.23
C SER A 114 7.38 7.50 -21.13
N PHE A 115 6.69 8.49 -20.60
CA PHE A 115 5.24 8.47 -20.41
C PHE A 115 4.61 9.59 -21.21
N THR A 116 3.52 9.28 -21.90
CA THR A 116 2.61 10.25 -22.52
C THR A 116 1.26 10.25 -21.83
N TYR A 117 0.84 9.09 -21.35
CA TYR A 117 -0.42 8.89 -20.64
C TYR A 117 -0.39 7.61 -19.80
N ILE A 118 -1.00 7.67 -18.62
CA ILE A 118 -1.22 6.49 -17.76
C ILE A 118 -2.69 6.46 -17.34
N GLU A 119 -3.34 5.34 -17.57
CA GLU A 119 -4.67 5.06 -17.04
C GLU A 119 -4.64 3.89 -16.07
N SER A 120 -5.37 4.01 -14.96
CA SER A 120 -5.57 2.88 -14.05
C SER A 120 -7.02 2.73 -13.65
N VAL A 121 -7.43 1.48 -13.43
CA VAL A 121 -8.74 1.12 -12.91
C VAL A 121 -8.61 0.15 -11.77
N GLY A 122 -9.22 0.50 -10.63
CA GLY A 122 -9.27 -0.34 -9.45
C GLY A 122 -10.67 -0.36 -8.86
N THR A 123 -11.53 -1.28 -9.30
CA THR A 123 -12.93 -1.34 -8.85
C THR A 123 -13.30 -2.71 -8.30
N GLY A 124 -14.33 -2.73 -7.45
CA GLY A 124 -14.86 -3.96 -6.89
C GLY A 124 -15.93 -3.71 -5.84
N ASN A 125 -16.46 -4.81 -5.29
CA ASN A 125 -17.44 -4.79 -4.21
C ASN A 125 -16.80 -5.29 -2.92
N ASN A 126 -16.49 -4.37 -2.00
CA ASN A 126 -15.97 -4.70 -0.67
C ASN A 126 -16.88 -4.08 0.40
N PRO A 127 -18.01 -4.75 0.74
CA PRO A 127 -19.04 -4.17 1.60
C PRO A 127 -18.61 -3.98 3.07
N ASN A 128 -17.53 -4.63 3.49
CA ASN A 128 -17.11 -4.68 4.90
C ASN A 128 -16.07 -3.61 5.29
N ARG A 129 -15.89 -2.55 4.47
CA ARG A 129 -15.00 -1.44 4.81
C ARG A 129 -15.76 -0.34 5.54
N THR A 130 -15.14 0.22 6.58
CA THR A 130 -15.66 1.33 7.38
C THR A 130 -15.20 2.70 6.87
N TYR A 131 -14.34 2.73 5.86
CA TYR A 131 -13.77 3.91 5.23
C TYR A 131 -14.04 3.92 3.73
N SER A 132 -13.93 5.10 3.09
CA SER A 132 -14.33 5.29 1.69
C SER A 132 -13.51 4.45 0.71
N ARG A 133 -14.06 4.25 -0.49
CA ARG A 133 -13.38 3.56 -1.58
C ARG A 133 -12.11 4.28 -2.05
N LEU A 134 -12.05 5.59 -1.86
CA LEU A 134 -10.85 6.38 -2.10
C LEU A 134 -9.66 5.79 -1.32
N TRP A 135 -9.84 5.52 -0.03
CA TRP A 135 -8.82 4.97 0.85
C TRP A 135 -8.63 3.45 0.72
N ASP A 136 -9.62 2.72 0.18
CA ASP A 136 -9.48 1.26 -0.03
C ASP A 136 -8.75 0.94 -1.35
N TYR A 137 -9.12 1.57 -2.45
CA TYR A 137 -8.55 1.29 -3.78
C TYR A 137 -7.43 2.26 -4.18
N GLY A 138 -7.56 3.54 -3.85
CA GLY A 138 -6.62 4.60 -4.23
C GLY A 138 -5.16 4.30 -3.91
N PRO A 139 -4.80 3.77 -2.72
CA PRO A 139 -3.42 3.46 -2.40
C PRO A 139 -2.73 2.52 -3.39
N HIS A 140 -3.46 1.61 -4.02
CA HIS A 140 -2.89 0.67 -5.00
C HIS A 140 -2.52 1.36 -6.32
N ASP A 141 -3.46 2.15 -6.85
CA ASP A 141 -3.33 2.77 -8.16
C ASP A 141 -2.37 3.95 -8.11
N VAL A 142 -2.50 4.80 -7.10
CA VAL A 142 -1.58 5.92 -6.86
C VAL A 142 -0.15 5.42 -6.61
N ALA A 143 0.03 4.28 -5.91
CA ALA A 143 1.35 3.70 -5.71
C ALA A 143 2.04 3.34 -7.03
N MET A 144 1.36 2.66 -7.93
CA MET A 144 1.92 2.28 -9.23
C MET A 144 2.29 3.51 -10.06
N ILE A 145 1.43 4.52 -10.07
CA ILE A 145 1.66 5.75 -10.85
C ILE A 145 2.85 6.53 -10.29
N LEU A 146 2.90 6.78 -8.98
CA LEU A 146 4.00 7.54 -8.37
C LEU A 146 5.34 6.78 -8.44
N ASP A 147 5.29 5.44 -8.38
CA ASP A 147 6.48 4.60 -8.54
C ASP A 147 7.00 4.59 -9.99
N LEU A 148 6.15 4.77 -11.00
CA LEU A 148 6.56 4.98 -12.37
C LEU A 148 7.06 6.41 -12.61
N ALA A 149 6.31 7.41 -12.15
CA ALA A 149 6.61 8.83 -12.36
C ALA A 149 7.91 9.27 -11.69
N GLN A 150 8.26 8.70 -10.53
CA GLN A 150 9.42 9.09 -9.70
C GLN A 150 9.41 10.58 -9.30
N GLU A 151 8.26 11.25 -9.41
CA GLU A 151 8.02 12.64 -9.03
C GLU A 151 6.63 12.80 -8.41
N TYR A 152 6.39 13.93 -7.73
CA TYR A 152 5.09 14.28 -7.19
C TYR A 152 4.30 15.10 -8.24
N PRO A 153 2.98 14.86 -8.41
CA PRO A 153 2.19 15.60 -9.41
C PRO A 153 2.12 17.10 -9.09
N SER A 154 2.18 17.91 -10.13
CA SER A 154 2.06 19.37 -10.04
C SER A 154 0.61 19.84 -9.85
N ASP A 155 -0.36 19.03 -10.29
CA ASP A 155 -1.81 19.27 -10.08
C ASP A 155 -2.53 17.95 -9.81
N ILE A 156 -3.56 18.03 -8.95
CA ILE A 156 -4.42 16.90 -8.59
C ILE A 156 -5.86 17.35 -8.65
N GLN A 157 -6.68 16.63 -9.39
CA GLN A 157 -8.11 16.80 -9.46
C GLN A 157 -8.79 15.51 -9.02
N CYS A 158 -9.86 15.62 -8.26
CA CYS A 158 -10.65 14.48 -7.79
C CYS A 158 -12.13 14.79 -7.90
N SER A 159 -12.90 13.81 -8.35
CA SER A 159 -14.36 13.87 -8.38
C SER A 159 -14.96 12.55 -7.93
N GLU A 160 -16.16 12.61 -7.34
CA GLU A 160 -16.92 11.45 -6.93
C GLU A 160 -18.30 11.45 -7.59
N LEU A 161 -18.72 10.27 -8.03
CA LEU A 161 -20.09 10.01 -8.48
C LEU A 161 -20.49 8.58 -8.14
N ASN A 162 -21.50 8.41 -7.28
CA ASN A 162 -22.05 7.10 -6.89
C ASN A 162 -20.97 6.12 -6.35
N ASP A 163 -20.17 6.54 -5.38
CA ASP A 163 -19.09 5.76 -4.75
C ASP A 163 -18.00 5.32 -5.76
N LYS A 164 -17.85 6.11 -6.84
CA LYS A 164 -16.79 6.00 -7.83
C LYS A 164 -16.01 7.29 -7.86
N PHE A 165 -14.70 7.17 -7.80
CA PHE A 165 -13.77 8.30 -7.76
C PHE A 165 -12.95 8.32 -9.04
N THR A 166 -12.82 9.49 -9.63
CA THR A 166 -11.88 9.76 -10.72
C THR A 166 -10.81 10.72 -10.19
N ILE A 167 -9.56 10.26 -10.19
CA ILE A 167 -8.38 11.04 -9.80
C ILE A 167 -7.59 11.34 -11.08
N LYS A 168 -7.36 12.63 -11.36
CA LYS A 168 -6.45 13.07 -12.42
C LYS A 168 -5.23 13.69 -11.80
N MET A 169 -4.06 13.28 -12.25
CA MET A 169 -2.79 13.84 -11.80
C MET A 169 -2.00 14.34 -13.00
N LYS A 170 -1.46 15.55 -12.88
CA LYS A 170 -0.60 16.16 -13.89
C LYS A 170 0.85 16.11 -13.43
N PHE A 171 1.70 15.59 -14.26
CA PHE A 171 3.14 15.58 -14.11
C PHE A 171 3.79 16.54 -15.12
N ASN A 172 5.13 16.64 -15.12
CA ASN A 172 5.81 17.57 -16.01
C ASN A 172 5.51 17.29 -17.49
N ASP A 173 5.58 16.03 -17.92
CA ASP A 173 5.52 15.63 -19.32
C ASP A 173 4.30 14.77 -19.67
N PHE A 174 3.47 14.39 -18.70
CA PHE A 174 2.31 13.51 -18.93
C PHE A 174 1.20 13.74 -17.92
N GLU A 175 0.04 13.15 -18.22
CA GLU A 175 -1.13 13.16 -17.35
C GLU A 175 -1.61 11.73 -17.06
N THR A 176 -2.33 11.57 -15.96
CA THR A 176 -2.90 10.26 -15.59
C THR A 176 -4.37 10.37 -15.25
N VAL A 177 -5.10 9.28 -15.48
CA VAL A 177 -6.48 9.12 -15.03
C VAL A 177 -6.61 7.81 -14.26
N THR A 178 -7.11 7.91 -13.05
CA THR A 178 -7.37 6.77 -12.17
C THR A 178 -8.85 6.69 -11.86
N ASN A 179 -9.48 5.58 -12.19
CA ASN A 179 -10.88 5.31 -11.88
C ASN A 179 -10.98 4.18 -10.84
N ILE A 180 -11.44 4.51 -9.64
CA ILE A 180 -11.55 3.58 -8.52
C ILE A 180 -12.94 3.61 -7.90
N GLY A 181 -13.30 2.56 -7.15
CA GLY A 181 -14.53 2.59 -6.37
C GLY A 181 -15.42 1.36 -6.53
N PHE A 182 -16.71 1.57 -6.34
CA PHE A 182 -17.68 0.49 -6.37
C PHE A 182 -17.90 -0.06 -7.79
N SER A 183 -17.88 -1.39 -7.91
CA SER A 183 -18.37 -2.13 -9.07
C SER A 183 -18.82 -3.53 -8.66
N LYS A 184 -19.88 -4.04 -9.26
CA LYS A 184 -20.31 -5.43 -9.06
C LYS A 184 -19.27 -6.43 -9.57
N ILE A 185 -18.52 -6.05 -10.60
CA ILE A 185 -17.44 -6.86 -11.20
C ILE A 185 -16.11 -6.23 -10.81
N ARG A 186 -15.23 -7.03 -10.23
CA ARG A 186 -13.88 -6.58 -9.93
C ARG A 186 -13.11 -6.33 -11.22
N GLN A 187 -12.53 -5.14 -11.33
CA GLN A 187 -11.63 -4.77 -12.41
C GLN A 187 -10.34 -4.21 -11.82
N ARG A 188 -9.23 -4.58 -12.42
CA ARG A 188 -7.91 -4.03 -12.08
C ARG A 188 -7.07 -4.01 -13.34
N TYR A 189 -6.64 -2.82 -13.77
CA TYR A 189 -5.60 -2.69 -14.77
C TYR A 189 -4.83 -1.39 -14.59
N LEU A 190 -3.62 -1.39 -15.13
CA LEU A 190 -2.79 -0.23 -15.38
C LEU A 190 -2.42 -0.27 -16.87
N ASN A 191 -2.73 0.77 -17.61
CA ASN A 191 -2.38 0.95 -19.03
C ASN A 191 -1.40 2.12 -19.14
N VAL A 192 -0.27 1.89 -19.80
CA VAL A 192 0.76 2.89 -20.02
C VAL A 192 0.98 3.08 -21.50
N ASN A 193 0.78 4.29 -21.99
CA ASN A 193 0.96 4.69 -23.39
C ASN A 193 0.15 3.84 -24.40
N ASP A 194 -0.97 3.22 -23.99
CA ASP A 194 -1.77 2.27 -24.77
C ASP A 194 -1.01 1.05 -25.33
N THR A 195 0.19 0.79 -24.83
CA THR A 195 1.07 -0.27 -25.33
C THR A 195 1.46 -1.29 -24.25
N HIS A 196 1.39 -0.93 -22.98
CA HIS A 196 1.77 -1.78 -21.88
C HIS A 196 0.62 -1.89 -20.88
N MET A 197 0.14 -3.10 -20.63
CA MET A 197 -0.98 -3.36 -19.73
C MET A 197 -0.62 -4.34 -18.62
N TYR A 198 -0.98 -3.99 -17.38
CA TYR A 198 -0.95 -4.85 -16.22
C TYR A 198 -2.35 -5.02 -15.66
N ASN A 199 -2.81 -6.25 -15.42
CA ASN A 199 -4.15 -6.56 -14.90
C ASN A 199 -4.15 -7.29 -13.55
N GLY A 200 -2.98 -7.62 -13.02
CA GLY A 200 -2.83 -8.31 -11.73
C GLY A 200 -3.24 -9.78 -11.73
N GLU A 201 -3.47 -10.40 -12.90
CA GLU A 201 -3.85 -11.82 -13.01
C GLU A 201 -2.63 -12.74 -12.92
N ASN A 202 -2.86 -13.95 -12.38
CA ASN A 202 -1.84 -15.02 -12.27
C ASN A 202 -0.55 -14.60 -11.54
N GLU A 203 -0.65 -13.70 -10.58
CA GLU A 203 0.49 -13.16 -9.83
C GLU A 203 0.48 -13.61 -8.37
N THR A 204 1.66 -13.77 -7.79
CA THR A 204 1.87 -14.06 -6.37
C THR A 204 2.65 -12.94 -5.66
N PRO A 205 2.20 -11.67 -5.77
CA PRO A 205 3.00 -10.54 -5.32
C PRO A 205 3.23 -10.51 -3.81
N LEU A 206 2.38 -11.16 -3.00
CA LEU A 206 2.59 -11.25 -1.55
C LEU A 206 3.82 -12.09 -1.20
N THR A 207 4.09 -13.16 -1.95
CA THR A 207 5.31 -13.96 -1.79
C THR A 207 6.55 -13.10 -2.04
N THR A 208 6.53 -12.28 -3.11
CA THR A 208 7.63 -11.37 -3.45
C THR A 208 7.79 -10.29 -2.37
N ALA A 209 6.71 -9.69 -1.90
CA ALA A 209 6.74 -8.67 -0.85
C ALA A 209 7.32 -9.22 0.46
N LEU A 210 6.92 -10.43 0.86
CA LEU A 210 7.45 -11.10 2.05
C LEU A 210 8.94 -11.46 1.91
N ASN A 211 9.38 -11.89 0.74
CA ASN A 211 10.81 -12.13 0.49
C ASN A 211 11.61 -10.82 0.62
N VAL A 212 11.15 -9.71 0.06
CA VAL A 212 11.79 -8.40 0.22
C VAL A 212 11.84 -7.99 1.69
N PHE A 213 10.76 -8.20 2.44
CA PHE A 213 10.74 -7.88 3.86
C PHE A 213 11.72 -8.74 4.67
N ILE A 214 11.77 -10.06 4.42
CA ILE A 214 12.72 -10.97 5.07
C ILE A 214 14.17 -10.59 4.70
N ASP A 215 14.42 -10.20 3.46
CA ASP A 215 15.71 -9.72 3.02
C ASP A 215 16.11 -8.42 3.76
N ALA A 216 15.16 -7.52 3.99
CA ALA A 216 15.40 -6.30 4.78
C ALA A 216 15.72 -6.60 6.25
N ILE A 217 15.05 -7.57 6.87
CA ILE A 217 15.40 -8.07 8.21
C ILE A 217 16.85 -8.56 8.25
N ASN A 218 17.33 -9.18 7.17
CA ASN A 218 18.70 -9.68 7.04
C ASN A 218 19.69 -8.63 6.50
N GLY A 219 19.33 -7.34 6.49
CA GLY A 219 20.20 -6.23 6.14
C GLY A 219 20.35 -5.94 4.65
N LYS A 220 19.51 -6.56 3.78
CA LYS A 220 19.47 -6.22 2.35
C LYS A 220 18.63 -4.99 2.11
N SER A 221 19.02 -4.18 1.13
CA SER A 221 18.25 -3.01 0.69
C SER A 221 17.33 -3.34 -0.48
N ASP A 222 16.19 -2.65 -0.53
CA ASP A 222 15.28 -2.65 -1.68
C ASP A 222 14.70 -1.23 -1.81
N TYR A 223 14.47 -0.75 -3.02
CA TYR A 223 13.97 0.61 -3.27
C TYR A 223 12.54 0.84 -2.75
N ARG A 224 11.79 -0.24 -2.49
CA ARG A 224 10.41 -0.20 -1.94
C ARG A 224 10.37 -0.09 -0.42
N LEU A 225 11.53 -0.17 0.24
CA LEU A 225 11.65 0.06 1.68
C LEU A 225 11.59 1.56 2.00
N GLY A 226 11.15 1.85 3.20
CA GLY A 226 11.00 3.21 3.71
C GLY A 226 9.60 3.76 3.50
N THR A 227 9.42 5.02 3.85
CA THR A 227 8.10 5.65 3.92
C THR A 227 7.84 6.68 2.83
N ASN A 228 8.85 7.11 2.08
CA ASN A 228 8.75 8.25 1.13
C ASN A 228 7.64 8.06 0.09
N LEU A 229 7.60 6.91 -0.58
CA LEU A 229 6.54 6.64 -1.56
C LEU A 229 5.17 6.62 -0.88
N SER A 230 5.05 5.96 0.27
CA SER A 230 3.80 5.85 1.02
C SER A 230 3.32 7.23 1.50
N PHE A 231 4.22 8.12 1.92
CA PHE A 231 3.87 9.51 2.26
C PHE A 231 3.34 10.27 1.05
N ASN A 232 3.97 10.14 -0.11
CA ASN A 232 3.48 10.78 -1.33
C ASN A 232 2.10 10.24 -1.74
N ILE A 233 1.87 8.94 -1.58
CA ILE A 233 0.55 8.34 -1.80
C ILE A 233 -0.48 8.94 -0.84
N MET A 234 -0.15 9.02 0.45
CA MET A 234 -1.02 9.62 1.46
C MET A 234 -1.32 11.09 1.15
N ARG A 235 -0.33 11.87 0.71
CA ARG A 235 -0.52 13.28 0.30
C ARG A 235 -1.48 13.42 -0.89
N VAL A 236 -1.39 12.55 -1.88
CA VAL A 236 -2.33 12.55 -3.01
C VAL A 236 -3.75 12.24 -2.53
N LEU A 237 -3.94 11.21 -1.70
CA LEU A 237 -5.26 10.82 -1.20
C LEU A 237 -5.87 11.86 -0.26
N ASP A 238 -5.06 12.44 0.61
CA ASP A 238 -5.47 13.53 1.51
C ASP A 238 -5.92 14.76 0.70
N LYS A 239 -5.17 15.10 -0.37
CA LYS A 239 -5.55 16.17 -1.29
C LYS A 239 -6.86 15.87 -2.03
N CYS A 240 -7.07 14.62 -2.46
CA CYS A 240 -8.34 14.20 -3.05
C CYS A 240 -9.49 14.38 -2.06
N GLN A 241 -9.30 13.97 -0.80
CA GLN A 241 -10.31 14.12 0.25
C GLN A 241 -10.64 15.60 0.49
N GLU A 242 -9.63 16.48 0.59
CA GLU A 242 -9.85 17.94 0.71
C GLU A 242 -10.68 18.52 -0.44
N ILE A 243 -10.42 18.09 -1.68
CA ILE A 243 -11.16 18.55 -2.87
C ILE A 243 -12.64 18.13 -2.77
N LEU A 244 -12.89 16.88 -2.38
CA LEU A 244 -14.24 16.34 -2.23
C LEU A 244 -15.01 17.07 -1.11
N ASP A 245 -14.39 17.21 0.06
CA ASP A 245 -15.01 17.89 1.23
C ASP A 245 -15.36 19.35 0.92
N ASN A 246 -14.58 20.02 0.08
CA ASN A 246 -14.86 21.40 -0.33
C ASN A 246 -15.93 21.51 -1.43
N SER A 247 -16.12 20.45 -2.24
CA SER A 247 -17.17 20.42 -3.26
C SER A 247 -18.58 20.20 -2.70
N GLU A 248 -18.68 19.60 -1.50
CA GLU A 248 -19.97 19.34 -0.81
C GLU A 248 -20.48 20.51 0.05
N LYS A 249 -19.66 21.56 0.24
CA LYS A 249 -20.10 22.75 1.00
C LYS A 249 -21.06 23.55 0.14
N PRO A 250 -22.32 23.80 0.57
CA PRO A 250 -23.23 24.70 -0.14
C PRO A 250 -22.61 26.11 -0.20
N GLN A 251 -22.67 26.70 -1.39
CA GLN A 251 -22.31 28.10 -1.62
C GLN A 251 -23.31 29.03 -0.92
#